data_96c45e889e0c2ed292331a89620b0ec5
#
_entry.id   96c45e889e0c2ed292331a89620b0ec5
#
_cell.length_a   1.000
_cell.length_b   1.000
_cell.length_c   1.000
_cell.angle_alpha   90.00
_cell.angle_beta   90.00
_cell.angle_gamma   90.00
#
_symmetry.space_group_name_H-M   'P 1'
#
loop_
_entity.id
_entity.type
_entity.pdbx_description
1 polymer ?
#
loop_
_entity_poly.entity_id
_entity_poly.type
_entity_poly.pdbx_seq_one_letter_code
_entity_poly.pdbx_strand_id
1 'polypeptide(L)'
;SEMCIRDRCGILGFRLLPVAPLPQVDFPVIMVSASLPGASPETMASSVATPLERSLGRIAGVNEMTSSSSLGSTRIILEFNFDRDINGAARDVQAAINAAQSLLPSGMPSRPTYRKANPSDAPIMILTLTSDTYSQGELYDFASTQLAQTIAQIDGVGDVDVGGSSLPAVRVDLNPQ
;
A
#
# COMPACT_ATOMS: atom_id res chain seq x y z
N SER A 1 -12.50 -41.16 -35.64
CA SER A 1 -13.34 -40.79 -34.47
C SER A 1 -12.51 -40.19 -33.32
N GLU A 2 -11.22 -40.47 -33.19
CA GLU A 2 -10.37 -39.92 -32.09
C GLU A 2 -10.12 -38.42 -32.19
N MET A 3 -10.03 -37.86 -33.40
CA MET A 3 -9.87 -36.40 -33.60
C MET A 3 -11.06 -35.61 -33.08
N CYS A 4 -12.28 -36.07 -33.31
CA CYS A 4 -13.50 -35.40 -32.83
C CYS A 4 -13.63 -35.37 -31.31
N ILE A 5 -13.10 -36.39 -30.62
CA ILE A 5 -13.09 -36.45 -29.14
C ILE A 5 -12.08 -35.44 -28.61
N ARG A 6 -10.89 -35.35 -29.21
CA ARG A 6 -9.87 -34.34 -28.82
C ARG A 6 -10.37 -32.92 -29.00
N ASP A 7 -11.01 -32.61 -30.13
CA ASP A 7 -11.50 -31.26 -30.41
C ASP A 7 -12.62 -30.86 -29.46
N ARG A 8 -13.55 -31.78 -29.14
CA ARG A 8 -14.62 -31.52 -28.16
C ARG A 8 -14.08 -31.36 -26.74
N CYS A 9 -13.13 -32.19 -26.32
CA CYS A 9 -12.49 -32.05 -25.02
C CYS A 9 -11.65 -30.76 -24.94
N GLY A 10 -11.01 -30.36 -26.04
CA GLY A 10 -10.27 -29.11 -26.13
C GLY A 10 -11.16 -27.87 -25.99
N ILE A 11 -12.32 -27.84 -26.66
CA ILE A 11 -13.28 -26.74 -26.60
C ILE A 11 -13.91 -26.63 -25.19
N LEU A 12 -14.26 -27.78 -24.59
CA LEU A 12 -14.76 -27.81 -23.20
C LEU A 12 -13.69 -27.37 -22.19
N GLY A 13 -12.47 -27.88 -22.34
CA GLY A 13 -11.36 -27.52 -21.48
C GLY A 13 -11.00 -26.03 -21.57
N PHE A 14 -11.03 -25.46 -22.78
CA PHE A 14 -10.75 -24.03 -22.99
C PHE A 14 -11.71 -23.12 -22.23
N ARG A 15 -13.00 -23.48 -22.15
CA ARG A 15 -14.01 -22.71 -21.42
C ARG A 15 -13.88 -22.80 -19.90
N LEU A 16 -13.17 -23.82 -19.40
CA LEU A 16 -12.92 -24.03 -17.96
C LEU A 16 -11.56 -23.50 -17.53
N LEU A 17 -10.72 -23.02 -18.45
CA LEU A 17 -9.43 -22.41 -18.11
C LEU A 17 -9.66 -21.06 -17.42
N PRO A 18 -9.12 -20.88 -16.22
CA PRO A 18 -9.14 -19.56 -15.58
C PRO A 18 -8.31 -18.57 -16.41
N VAL A 19 -8.91 -17.44 -16.75
CA VAL A 19 -8.24 -16.36 -17.47
C VAL A 19 -7.73 -15.37 -16.45
N ALA A 20 -6.41 -15.29 -16.29
CA ALA A 20 -5.77 -14.22 -15.53
C ALA A 20 -5.17 -13.20 -16.51
N PRO A 21 -5.41 -11.90 -16.35
CA PRO A 21 -4.86 -10.86 -17.23
C PRO A 21 -3.34 -10.72 -17.14
N LEU A 22 -2.76 -11.14 -16.04
CA LEU A 22 -1.31 -11.15 -15.80
C LEU A 22 -0.89 -12.49 -15.16
N PRO A 23 0.31 -13.02 -15.51
CA PRO A 23 0.85 -14.13 -14.75
C PRO A 23 0.99 -13.70 -13.27
N GLN A 24 0.60 -14.57 -12.34
CA GLN A 24 0.80 -14.35 -10.91
C GLN A 24 2.30 -14.44 -10.61
N VAL A 25 3.01 -13.35 -10.81
CA VAL A 25 4.38 -13.17 -10.36
C VAL A 25 4.30 -12.30 -9.11
N ASP A 26 4.46 -12.91 -7.96
CA ASP A 26 4.54 -12.19 -6.69
C ASP A 26 5.90 -11.47 -6.65
N PHE A 27 5.87 -10.17 -6.88
CA PHE A 27 7.02 -9.32 -6.61
C PHE A 27 7.01 -9.02 -5.11
N PRO A 28 8.00 -9.49 -4.34
CA PRO A 28 8.07 -9.21 -2.91
C PRO A 28 8.51 -7.77 -2.68
N VAL A 29 7.54 -6.84 -2.71
CA VAL A 29 7.74 -5.41 -2.53
C VAL A 29 7.09 -4.97 -1.22
N ILE A 30 7.83 -4.20 -0.42
CA ILE A 30 7.33 -3.58 0.81
C ILE A 30 7.51 -2.07 0.70
N MET A 31 6.43 -1.34 0.95
CA MET A 31 6.42 0.11 0.99
C MET A 31 6.40 0.58 2.44
N VAL A 32 7.36 1.41 2.82
CA VAL A 32 7.42 2.08 4.12
C VAL A 32 7.05 3.54 3.95
N SER A 33 6.15 4.04 4.79
CA SER A 33 5.69 5.42 4.77
C SER A 33 5.92 6.08 6.13
N ALA A 34 6.39 7.30 6.13
CA ALA A 34 6.56 8.11 7.32
C ALA A 34 6.11 9.55 7.06
N SER A 35 5.59 10.22 8.08
CA SER A 35 5.05 11.57 7.98
C SER A 35 5.58 12.46 9.11
N LEU A 36 6.01 13.67 8.74
CA LEU A 36 6.43 14.75 9.64
C LEU A 36 5.85 16.07 9.11
N PRO A 37 4.63 16.43 9.54
CA PRO A 37 3.94 17.62 9.02
C PRO A 37 4.77 18.90 9.15
N GLY A 38 4.79 19.70 8.08
CA GLY A 38 5.54 20.96 8.03
C GLY A 38 7.03 20.83 7.70
N ALA A 39 7.58 19.64 7.59
CA ALA A 39 8.97 19.45 7.20
C ALA A 39 9.18 19.63 5.70
N SER A 40 10.24 20.32 5.30
CA SER A 40 10.64 20.44 3.89
C SER A 40 11.10 19.07 3.34
N PRO A 41 11.10 18.88 2.01
CA PRO A 41 11.60 17.63 1.41
C PRO A 41 13.04 17.29 1.82
N GLU A 42 13.91 18.29 1.93
CA GLU A 42 15.30 18.12 2.36
C GLU A 42 15.38 17.67 3.83
N THR A 43 14.54 18.25 4.69
CA THR A 43 14.44 17.85 6.10
C THR A 43 13.89 16.42 6.20
N MET A 44 12.88 16.07 5.41
CA MET A 44 12.35 14.71 5.34
C MET A 44 13.42 13.72 4.89
N ALA A 45 14.20 14.05 3.87
CA ALA A 45 15.26 13.18 3.36
C ALA A 45 16.38 12.97 4.40
N SER A 46 16.85 14.03 5.04
CA SER A 46 17.97 13.95 5.98
C SER A 46 17.59 13.39 7.35
N SER A 47 16.45 13.81 7.91
CA SER A 47 16.07 13.50 9.29
C SER A 47 15.17 12.26 9.41
N VAL A 48 14.47 11.85 8.36
CA VAL A 48 13.54 10.71 8.39
C VAL A 48 13.97 9.62 7.43
N ALA A 49 14.17 9.93 6.15
CA ALA A 49 14.50 8.91 5.15
C ALA A 49 15.87 8.27 5.42
N THR A 50 16.93 9.07 5.58
CA THR A 50 18.30 8.56 5.79
C THR A 50 18.44 7.61 6.99
N PRO A 51 17.91 7.87 8.19
CA PRO A 51 17.95 6.92 9.30
C PRO A 51 17.18 5.62 8.99
N LEU A 52 16.03 5.72 8.34
CA LEU A 52 15.25 4.55 7.92
C LEU A 52 15.99 3.73 6.87
N GLU A 53 16.54 4.36 5.84
CA GLU A 53 17.32 3.70 4.78
C GLU A 53 18.52 2.93 5.33
N ARG A 54 19.23 3.51 6.29
CA ARG A 54 20.36 2.85 6.96
C ARG A 54 19.95 1.59 7.73
N SER A 55 18.78 1.61 8.36
CA SER A 55 18.25 0.45 9.08
C SER A 55 17.68 -0.60 8.13
N LEU A 56 16.93 -0.18 7.12
CA LEU A 56 16.29 -1.04 6.14
C LEU A 56 17.29 -1.69 5.18
N GLY A 57 18.36 -0.98 4.81
CA GLY A 57 19.43 -1.49 3.94
C GLY A 57 20.28 -2.61 4.55
N ARG A 58 20.12 -2.89 5.85
CA ARG A 58 20.78 -4.03 6.52
C ARG A 58 19.99 -5.33 6.43
N ILE A 59 18.78 -5.28 5.90
CA ILE A 59 17.91 -6.45 5.77
C ILE A 59 18.43 -7.33 4.64
N ALA A 60 18.63 -8.63 4.92
CA ALA A 60 19.08 -9.57 3.93
C ALA A 60 18.03 -9.78 2.82
N GLY A 61 18.49 -9.85 1.57
CA GLY A 61 17.65 -10.11 0.42
C GLY A 61 16.97 -8.87 -0.18
N VAL A 62 17.31 -7.67 0.26
CA VAL A 62 16.93 -6.43 -0.42
C VAL A 62 17.73 -6.33 -1.71
N ASN A 63 17.03 -6.28 -2.84
CA ASN A 63 17.60 -6.13 -4.17
C ASN A 63 17.73 -4.66 -4.56
N GLU A 64 16.68 -3.88 -4.33
CA GLU A 64 16.64 -2.46 -4.62
C GLU A 64 15.88 -1.71 -3.53
N MET A 65 16.33 -0.48 -3.25
CA MET A 65 15.66 0.42 -2.32
C MET A 65 15.57 1.80 -2.96
N THR A 66 14.36 2.29 -3.14
CA THR A 66 14.06 3.60 -3.71
C THR A 66 13.33 4.45 -2.67
N SER A 67 13.79 5.67 -2.42
CA SER A 67 13.12 6.61 -1.53
C SER A 67 12.66 7.87 -2.27
N SER A 68 11.53 8.39 -1.84
CA SER A 68 10.97 9.65 -2.34
C SER A 68 10.47 10.48 -1.17
N SER A 69 10.98 11.69 -1.05
CA SER A 69 10.62 12.65 0.01
C SER A 69 9.88 13.83 -0.58
N SER A 70 8.72 14.14 -0.02
CA SER A 70 7.87 15.28 -0.34
C SER A 70 7.65 16.15 0.89
N LEU A 71 6.89 17.23 0.75
CA LEU A 71 6.52 18.08 1.87
C LEU A 71 5.78 17.29 2.94
N GLY A 72 6.39 17.15 4.11
CA GLY A 72 5.80 16.46 5.26
C GLY A 72 5.65 14.94 5.15
N SER A 73 6.12 14.30 4.08
CA SER A 73 6.01 12.84 3.91
C SER A 73 7.20 12.23 3.19
N THR A 74 7.54 11.01 3.56
CA THR A 74 8.52 10.20 2.83
C THR A 74 7.98 8.79 2.59
N ARG A 75 8.37 8.22 1.47
CA ARG A 75 8.01 6.87 1.03
C ARG A 75 9.28 6.15 0.61
N ILE A 76 9.48 4.95 1.15
CA ILE A 76 10.60 4.08 0.82
C ILE A 76 10.03 2.78 0.27
N ILE A 77 10.46 2.37 -0.90
CA ILE A 77 10.05 1.14 -1.56
C ILE A 77 11.23 0.18 -1.48
N LEU A 78 10.98 -1.00 -0.97
CA LEU A 78 11.95 -2.08 -0.82
C LEU A 78 11.53 -3.22 -1.74
N GLU A 79 12.38 -3.55 -2.69
CA GLU A 79 12.22 -4.72 -3.55
C GLU A 79 13.14 -5.84 -3.06
N PHE A 80 12.56 -6.99 -2.80
CA PHE A 80 13.29 -8.16 -2.33
C PHE A 80 13.52 -9.14 -3.48
N ASN A 81 14.49 -10.05 -3.29
CA ASN A 81 14.70 -11.14 -4.23
C ASN A 81 13.45 -12.04 -4.31
N PHE A 82 13.20 -12.62 -5.48
CA PHE A 82 12.00 -13.45 -5.74
C PHE A 82 11.91 -14.72 -4.88
N ASP A 83 13.04 -15.21 -4.37
CA ASP A 83 13.12 -16.36 -3.47
C ASP A 83 12.82 -16.03 -2.00
N ARG A 84 12.66 -14.73 -1.68
CA ARG A 84 12.42 -14.25 -0.32
C ARG A 84 10.94 -14.34 0.05
N ASP A 85 10.64 -14.99 1.18
CA ASP A 85 9.29 -14.95 1.75
C ASP A 85 8.90 -13.53 2.19
N ILE A 86 7.84 -13.00 1.61
CA ILE A 86 7.34 -11.63 1.89
C ILE A 86 6.91 -11.45 3.36
N ASN A 87 6.44 -12.51 4.03
CA ASN A 87 6.05 -12.45 5.43
C ASN A 87 7.28 -12.37 6.35
N GLY A 88 8.35 -13.08 5.99
CA GLY A 88 9.66 -12.97 6.63
C GLY A 88 10.24 -11.58 6.46
N ALA A 89 10.26 -11.07 5.23
CA ALA A 89 10.72 -9.72 4.92
C ALA A 89 9.94 -8.64 5.67
N ALA A 90 8.61 -8.78 5.79
CA ALA A 90 7.78 -7.83 6.54
C ALA A 90 8.10 -7.79 8.04
N ARG A 91 8.43 -8.93 8.65
CA ARG A 91 8.90 -8.97 10.06
C ARG A 91 10.25 -8.27 10.22
N ASP A 92 11.17 -8.49 9.29
CA ASP A 92 12.49 -7.84 9.32
C ASP A 92 12.37 -6.32 9.11
N VAL A 93 11.50 -5.88 8.20
CA VAL A 93 11.18 -4.45 7.99
C VAL A 93 10.61 -3.83 9.27
N GLN A 94 9.67 -4.50 9.94
CA GLN A 94 9.12 -4.02 11.21
C GLN A 94 10.20 -3.91 12.29
N ALA A 95 11.08 -4.89 12.40
CA ALA A 95 12.19 -4.87 13.33
C ALA A 95 13.18 -3.72 13.03
N ALA A 96 13.48 -3.47 11.76
CA ALA A 96 14.33 -2.38 11.33
C ALA A 96 13.70 -1.00 11.61
N ILE A 97 12.39 -0.84 11.37
CA ILE A 97 11.66 0.38 11.74
C ILE A 97 11.73 0.63 13.26
N ASN A 98 11.51 -0.40 14.07
CA ASN A 98 11.59 -0.29 15.52
C ASN A 98 13.01 0.10 15.98
N ALA A 99 14.05 -0.47 15.35
CA ALA A 99 15.44 -0.13 15.65
C ALA A 99 15.79 1.32 15.26
N ALA A 100 15.21 1.82 14.16
CA ALA A 100 15.42 3.20 13.72
C ALA A 100 14.66 4.24 14.56
N GLN A 101 13.68 3.84 15.37
CA GLN A 101 12.76 4.75 16.05
C GLN A 101 13.47 5.77 16.95
N SER A 102 14.55 5.38 17.61
CA SER A 102 15.35 6.28 18.47
C SER A 102 16.14 7.35 17.69
N LEU A 103 16.31 7.16 16.38
CA LEU A 103 17.01 8.06 15.47
C LEU A 103 16.07 9.03 14.76
N LEU A 104 14.76 8.82 14.87
CA LEU A 104 13.75 9.63 14.21
C LEU A 104 13.35 10.84 15.06
N PRO A 105 12.91 11.96 14.44
CA PRO A 105 12.45 13.14 15.15
C PRO A 105 11.27 12.85 16.08
N SER A 106 11.28 13.43 17.26
CA SER A 106 10.20 13.26 18.26
C SER A 106 8.87 13.96 17.86
N GLY A 107 8.91 14.84 16.85
CA GLY A 107 7.73 15.56 16.35
C GLY A 107 6.86 14.78 15.36
N MET A 108 7.14 13.52 15.13
CA MET A 108 6.32 12.69 14.23
C MET A 108 4.98 12.34 14.88
N PRO A 109 3.83 12.58 14.19
CA PRO A 109 2.51 12.28 14.74
C PRO A 109 2.23 10.79 14.87
N SER A 110 2.88 9.98 14.04
CA SER A 110 2.77 8.52 14.04
C SER A 110 4.12 7.86 13.73
N ARG A 111 4.27 6.62 14.14
CA ARG A 111 5.42 5.79 13.76
C ARG A 111 5.39 5.50 12.27
N PRO A 112 6.54 5.29 11.62
CA PRO A 112 6.57 4.80 10.26
C PRO A 112 5.76 3.51 10.13
N THR A 113 4.97 3.42 9.09
CA THR A 113 4.14 2.25 8.78
C THR A 113 4.66 1.56 7.53
N TYR A 114 4.44 0.27 7.44
CA TYR A 114 4.76 -0.48 6.24
C TYR A 114 3.51 -1.19 5.70
N ARG A 115 3.46 -1.39 4.39
CA ARG A 115 2.49 -2.25 3.75
C ARG A 115 3.18 -3.08 2.66
N LYS A 116 2.72 -4.30 2.51
CA LYS A 116 3.13 -5.14 1.39
C LYS A 116 2.50 -4.56 0.12
N ALA A 117 3.29 -4.33 -0.89
CA ALA A 117 2.82 -3.88 -2.19
C ALA A 117 2.97 -5.04 -3.17
N ASN A 118 1.86 -5.54 -3.65
CA ASN A 118 1.85 -6.48 -4.75
C ASN A 118 1.33 -5.73 -5.99
N PRO A 119 2.12 -5.60 -7.05
CA PRO A 119 1.66 -5.00 -8.30
C PRO A 119 0.43 -5.72 -8.90
N SER A 120 0.23 -6.99 -8.52
CA SER A 120 -0.95 -7.77 -8.92
C SER A 120 -2.23 -7.39 -8.18
N ASP A 121 -2.13 -6.61 -7.09
CA ASP A 121 -3.27 -6.15 -6.29
C ASP A 121 -3.89 -4.84 -6.84
N ALA A 122 -3.80 -4.63 -8.16
CA ALA A 122 -4.51 -3.53 -8.79
C ALA A 122 -6.03 -3.68 -8.55
N PRO A 123 -6.74 -2.58 -8.22
CA PRO A 123 -8.17 -2.66 -7.99
C PRO A 123 -8.88 -3.17 -9.24
N ILE A 124 -9.64 -4.26 -9.10
CA ILE A 124 -10.43 -4.85 -10.19
C ILE A 124 -11.74 -4.11 -10.41
N MET A 125 -12.20 -3.35 -9.41
CA MET A 125 -13.43 -2.58 -9.47
C MET A 125 -13.26 -1.28 -8.69
N ILE A 126 -13.71 -0.17 -9.26
CA ILE A 126 -13.75 1.14 -8.61
C ILE A 126 -15.22 1.56 -8.53
N LEU A 127 -15.71 1.72 -7.30
CA LEU A 127 -17.05 2.20 -7.02
C LEU A 127 -16.99 3.69 -6.64
N THR A 128 -17.76 4.51 -7.31
CA THR A 128 -17.90 5.95 -6.98
C THR A 128 -19.22 6.21 -6.31
N LEU A 129 -19.18 6.87 -5.16
CA LEU A 129 -20.36 7.35 -4.45
C LEU A 129 -20.51 8.86 -4.68
N THR A 130 -21.67 9.25 -5.15
CA THR A 130 -22.06 10.66 -5.33
C THR A 130 -23.41 10.92 -4.69
N SER A 131 -23.59 12.08 -4.10
CA SER A 131 -24.88 12.51 -3.52
C SER A 131 -25.01 14.04 -3.61
N ASP A 132 -26.21 14.48 -3.89
CA ASP A 132 -26.57 15.93 -3.87
C ASP A 132 -27.04 16.38 -2.49
N THR A 133 -27.28 15.45 -1.56
CA THR A 133 -27.86 15.71 -0.22
C THR A 133 -26.88 15.50 0.92
N TYR A 134 -25.93 14.56 0.78
CA TYR A 134 -24.95 14.24 1.82
C TYR A 134 -23.61 14.91 1.54
N SER A 135 -22.97 15.37 2.61
CA SER A 135 -21.61 15.92 2.53
C SER A 135 -20.57 14.81 2.23
N GLN A 136 -19.43 15.20 1.70
CA GLN A 136 -18.34 14.26 1.41
C GLN A 136 -17.86 13.48 2.65
N GLY A 137 -17.89 14.11 3.84
CA GLY A 137 -17.55 13.46 5.10
C GLY A 137 -18.53 12.35 5.48
N GLU A 138 -19.85 12.64 5.38
CA GLU A 138 -20.90 11.66 5.66
C GLU A 138 -20.87 10.49 4.67
N LEU A 139 -20.60 10.77 3.39
CA LEU A 139 -20.41 9.72 2.38
C LEU A 139 -19.20 8.84 2.68
N TYR A 140 -18.09 9.45 3.12
CA TYR A 140 -16.91 8.69 3.52
C TYR A 140 -17.18 7.83 4.76
N ASP A 141 -17.85 8.35 5.79
CA ASP A 141 -18.20 7.59 6.99
C ASP A 141 -19.13 6.42 6.65
N PHE A 142 -20.11 6.63 5.80
CA PHE A 142 -20.98 5.54 5.31
C PHE A 142 -20.20 4.50 4.52
N ALA A 143 -19.32 4.95 3.60
CA ALA A 143 -18.50 4.06 2.78
C ALA A 143 -17.55 3.21 3.63
N SER A 144 -16.88 3.82 4.61
CA SER A 144 -15.88 3.13 5.44
C SER A 144 -16.49 2.21 6.51
N THR A 145 -17.63 2.62 7.11
CA THR A 145 -18.22 1.86 8.22
C THR A 145 -19.21 0.79 7.78
N GLN A 146 -19.97 1.02 6.73
CA GLN A 146 -21.02 0.09 6.30
C GLN A 146 -20.66 -0.61 4.98
N LEU A 147 -20.37 0.18 3.94
CA LEU A 147 -20.18 -0.39 2.61
C LEU A 147 -18.92 -1.25 2.51
N ALA A 148 -17.78 -0.74 2.99
CA ALA A 148 -16.53 -1.46 2.96
C ALA A 148 -16.59 -2.77 3.76
N GLN A 149 -17.21 -2.76 4.94
CA GLN A 149 -17.38 -3.95 5.76
C GLN A 149 -18.30 -4.98 5.11
N THR A 150 -19.38 -4.53 4.47
CA THR A 150 -20.31 -5.43 3.79
C THR A 150 -19.65 -6.09 2.57
N ILE A 151 -18.89 -5.30 1.77
CA ILE A 151 -18.20 -5.82 0.57
C ILE A 151 -17.06 -6.75 0.98
N ALA A 152 -16.31 -6.43 2.03
CA ALA A 152 -15.19 -7.27 2.51
C ALA A 152 -15.62 -8.66 3.02
N GLN A 153 -16.91 -8.85 3.31
CA GLN A 153 -17.47 -10.14 3.74
C GLN A 153 -17.88 -11.04 2.56
N ILE A 154 -17.82 -10.54 1.33
CA ILE A 154 -18.18 -11.32 0.14
C ILE A 154 -17.03 -12.27 -0.21
N ASP A 155 -17.35 -13.53 -0.42
CA ASP A 155 -16.36 -14.53 -0.85
C ASP A 155 -15.66 -14.10 -2.15
N GLY A 156 -14.31 -14.10 -2.12
CA GLY A 156 -13.48 -13.71 -3.25
C GLY A 156 -13.02 -12.24 -3.24
N VAL A 157 -13.48 -11.42 -2.28
CA VAL A 157 -12.96 -10.07 -2.07
C VAL A 157 -11.73 -10.12 -1.17
N GLY A 158 -10.59 -9.69 -1.67
CA GLY A 158 -9.32 -9.70 -0.91
C GLY A 158 -9.13 -8.46 -0.03
N ASP A 159 -9.48 -7.29 -0.52
CA ASP A 159 -9.34 -6.02 0.19
C ASP A 159 -10.30 -4.96 -0.36
N VAL A 160 -10.69 -4.00 0.47
CA VAL A 160 -11.55 -2.87 0.11
C VAL A 160 -10.93 -1.59 0.65
N ASP A 161 -10.40 -0.76 -0.25
CA ASP A 161 -9.82 0.53 0.11
C ASP A 161 -10.80 1.67 -0.17
N VAL A 162 -11.00 2.55 0.82
CA VAL A 162 -11.92 3.68 0.72
C VAL A 162 -11.13 4.98 0.63
N GLY A 163 -11.17 5.61 -0.55
CA GLY A 163 -10.54 6.89 -0.83
C GLY A 163 -11.49 8.08 -0.75
N GLY A 164 -10.94 9.29 -0.79
CA GLY A 164 -11.73 10.53 -0.88
C GLY A 164 -12.19 11.10 0.47
N SER A 165 -11.50 10.78 1.57
CA SER A 165 -11.83 11.34 2.88
C SER A 165 -11.66 12.85 2.94
N SER A 166 -12.63 13.55 3.52
CA SER A 166 -12.49 14.90 4.05
C SER A 166 -12.55 14.84 5.57
N LEU A 167 -11.41 14.48 6.18
CA LEU A 167 -11.33 14.50 7.65
C LEU A 167 -11.42 15.95 8.13
N PRO A 168 -12.21 16.23 9.18
CA PRO A 168 -12.27 17.57 9.76
C PRO A 168 -10.89 17.97 10.27
N ALA A 169 -10.37 19.10 9.78
CA ALA A 169 -9.09 19.66 10.18
C ALA A 169 -9.26 21.10 10.61
N VAL A 170 -8.58 21.48 11.69
CA VAL A 170 -8.45 22.88 12.11
C VAL A 170 -7.17 23.44 11.50
N ARG A 171 -7.32 24.40 10.59
CA ARG A 171 -6.19 25.13 10.01
C ARG A 171 -6.02 26.45 10.75
N VAL A 172 -4.83 26.67 11.29
CA VAL A 172 -4.42 27.95 11.91
C VAL A 172 -3.37 28.57 11.04
N ASP A 173 -3.73 29.65 10.35
CA ASP A 173 -2.79 30.45 9.55
C ASP A 173 -2.32 31.63 10.40
N LEU A 174 -1.02 31.71 10.69
CA LEU A 174 -0.39 32.85 11.37
C LEU A 174 0.01 33.88 10.31
N ASN A 175 -0.48 35.10 10.48
CA ASN A 175 -0.02 36.23 9.65
C ASN A 175 1.21 36.86 10.32
N PRO A 176 2.39 36.80 9.69
CA PRO A 176 3.65 37.32 10.27
C PRO A 176 3.82 38.84 10.00
N GLN A 177 2.81 39.68 10.30
CA GLN A 177 2.97 41.14 10.30
C GLN A 177 3.35 41.64 11.68
#